data_a826f4bc4dc5878287c39040d7d7296e
#
_entry.id   a826f4bc4dc5878287c39040d7d7296e
#
_cell.length_a   1.000
_cell.length_b   1.000
_cell.length_c   1.000
_cell.angle_alpha   90.00
_cell.angle_beta   90.00
_cell.angle_gamma   90.00
#
_symmetry.space_group_name_H-M   'P 1'
#
loop_
_entity.id
_entity.type
_entity.pdbx_description
1 polymer ?
#
loop_
_entity_poly.entity_id
_entity_poly.type
_entity_poly.pdbx_seq_one_letter_code
_entity_poly.pdbx_strand_id
1 'polypeptide(L)'
;SEPPTLFVVGNQGAVSSWGDYCLDLTGTAIANELNTDAYNLYDANGKLCSIGDCYEAFGIIVNKELLAKAGYSLSDITDFASLKKVVEDIHARSKELGFDAFTSSGMDGSSSWRFTGHLANAALFYEARDDGWTAGPQPATITGKYLDNFKNLWDLYINNSAYSPASLATGGYDAEAEFGKKQAVFYQNGNWEFDALTKTYGLDPENLA
;
A
#
# COMPACT_ATOMS: atom_id res chain seq x y z
N SER A 1 -10.30 0.05 -32.25
CA SER A 1 -10.95 -0.72 -31.16
C SER A 1 -12.15 0.07 -30.68
N GLU A 2 -13.23 -0.59 -30.37
CA GLU A 2 -14.40 0.06 -29.78
C GLU A 2 -14.05 0.45 -28.33
N PRO A 3 -14.46 1.64 -27.86
CA PRO A 3 -14.26 2.04 -26.48
C PRO A 3 -15.10 1.15 -25.54
N PRO A 4 -14.63 0.86 -24.32
CA PRO A 4 -15.40 0.08 -23.36
C PRO A 4 -16.62 0.85 -22.88
N THR A 5 -17.71 0.13 -22.64
CA THR A 5 -18.94 0.71 -22.08
C THR A 5 -18.78 1.09 -20.60
N LEU A 6 -18.02 0.29 -19.85
CA LEU A 6 -17.64 0.53 -18.46
C LEU A 6 -16.11 0.56 -18.34
N PHE A 7 -15.62 1.52 -17.58
CA PHE A 7 -14.17 1.64 -17.31
C PHE A 7 -13.93 2.28 -15.94
N VAL A 8 -12.76 2.04 -15.40
CA VAL A 8 -12.39 2.51 -14.06
C VAL A 8 -11.92 3.96 -14.13
N VAL A 9 -12.53 4.81 -13.30
CA VAL A 9 -12.11 6.18 -13.01
C VAL A 9 -11.84 6.22 -11.50
N GLY A 10 -10.61 5.90 -11.09
CA GLY A 10 -10.29 5.59 -9.69
C GLY A 10 -9.80 6.76 -8.85
N ASN A 11 -9.62 7.96 -9.43
CA ASN A 11 -9.16 9.13 -8.70
C ASN A 11 -9.50 10.44 -9.44
N GLN A 12 -9.28 11.57 -8.78
CA GLN A 12 -9.59 12.89 -9.35
C GLN A 12 -8.75 13.24 -10.60
N GLY A 13 -7.51 12.76 -10.66
CA GLY A 13 -6.68 12.90 -11.87
C GLY A 13 -7.27 12.17 -13.07
N ALA A 14 -7.83 10.98 -12.84
CA ALA A 14 -8.55 10.24 -13.88
C ALA A 14 -9.84 10.95 -14.31
N VAL A 15 -10.57 11.60 -13.39
CA VAL A 15 -11.71 12.46 -13.75
C VAL A 15 -11.27 13.61 -14.66
N SER A 16 -10.15 14.25 -14.38
CA SER A 16 -9.60 15.33 -15.22
C SER A 16 -9.28 14.85 -16.64
N SER A 17 -8.92 13.59 -16.81
CA SER A 17 -8.56 13.01 -18.12
C SER A 17 -9.75 12.42 -18.87
N TRP A 18 -10.71 11.85 -18.15
CA TRP A 18 -11.79 11.04 -18.72
C TRP A 18 -13.19 11.58 -18.48
N GLY A 19 -13.34 12.62 -17.64
CA GLY A 19 -14.64 13.14 -17.24
C GLY A 19 -15.56 13.51 -18.40
N ASP A 20 -15.03 14.07 -19.49
CA ASP A 20 -15.82 14.43 -20.68
C ASP A 20 -16.46 13.22 -21.35
N TYR A 21 -15.89 12.03 -21.19
CA TYR A 21 -16.41 10.78 -21.74
C TYR A 21 -17.33 10.03 -20.77
N CYS A 22 -17.41 10.45 -19.51
CA CYS A 22 -18.24 9.83 -18.51
C CYS A 22 -19.72 10.23 -18.72
N LEU A 23 -20.62 9.26 -18.61
CA LEU A 23 -22.04 9.53 -18.42
C LEU A 23 -22.23 10.20 -17.06
N ASP A 24 -23.15 11.16 -16.98
CA ASP A 24 -23.62 11.66 -15.68
C ASP A 24 -24.46 10.59 -14.98
N LEU A 25 -23.93 10.08 -13.88
CA LEU A 25 -24.59 9.05 -13.09
C LEU A 25 -25.53 9.61 -12.00
N THR A 26 -25.62 10.94 -11.88
CA THR A 26 -26.49 11.61 -10.89
C THR A 26 -27.94 11.16 -11.06
N GLY A 27 -28.55 10.70 -9.95
CA GLY A 27 -29.96 10.26 -9.94
C GLY A 27 -30.24 8.95 -10.65
N THR A 28 -29.23 8.22 -11.13
CA THR A 28 -29.43 6.87 -11.66
C THR A 28 -29.83 5.89 -10.55
N ALA A 29 -30.44 4.77 -10.94
CA ALA A 29 -30.87 3.75 -9.98
C ALA A 29 -29.72 3.27 -9.11
N ILE A 30 -28.56 3.00 -9.73
CA ILE A 30 -27.36 2.54 -9.01
C ILE A 30 -26.82 3.61 -8.04
N ALA A 31 -26.82 4.88 -8.41
CA ALA A 31 -26.39 5.96 -7.53
C ALA A 31 -27.32 6.11 -6.30
N ASN A 32 -28.62 5.83 -6.48
CA ASN A 32 -29.59 5.90 -5.40
C ASN A 32 -29.56 4.70 -4.43
N GLU A 33 -28.88 3.61 -4.80
CA GLU A 33 -28.72 2.42 -3.97
C GLU A 33 -27.44 2.45 -3.09
N LEU A 34 -26.58 3.46 -3.25
CA LEU A 34 -25.33 3.55 -2.50
C LEU A 34 -25.59 3.79 -1.01
N ASN A 35 -24.80 3.11 -0.17
CA ASN A 35 -24.78 3.34 1.27
C ASN A 35 -24.06 4.63 1.66
N THR A 36 -23.18 5.12 0.79
CA THR A 36 -22.37 6.34 0.97
C THR A 36 -21.96 6.89 -0.39
N ASP A 37 -21.80 8.18 -0.47
CA ASP A 37 -21.21 8.91 -1.61
C ASP A 37 -19.75 9.31 -1.38
N ALA A 38 -19.18 8.94 -0.23
CA ALA A 38 -17.84 9.36 0.19
C ALA A 38 -16.72 8.99 -0.78
N TYR A 39 -16.91 7.97 -1.61
CA TYR A 39 -15.94 7.49 -2.58
C TYR A 39 -16.32 7.82 -4.04
N ASN A 40 -17.39 8.56 -4.22
CA ASN A 40 -17.83 9.01 -5.54
C ASN A 40 -16.90 10.11 -6.06
N LEU A 41 -16.71 10.15 -7.38
CA LEU A 41 -15.88 11.17 -8.02
C LEU A 41 -16.73 12.07 -8.91
N TYR A 42 -16.56 13.37 -8.73
CA TYR A 42 -17.27 14.41 -9.45
C TYR A 42 -16.32 15.26 -10.28
N ASP A 43 -16.78 15.72 -11.45
CA ASP A 43 -16.07 16.73 -12.21
C ASP A 43 -16.22 18.14 -11.57
N ALA A 44 -15.57 19.12 -12.17
CA ALA A 44 -15.62 20.51 -11.69
C ALA A 44 -17.03 21.15 -11.76
N ASN A 45 -17.95 20.56 -12.54
CA ASN A 45 -19.32 21.02 -12.72
C ASN A 45 -20.33 20.28 -11.82
N GLY A 46 -19.83 19.32 -11.02
CA GLY A 46 -20.66 18.51 -10.14
C GLY A 46 -21.30 17.29 -10.80
N LYS A 47 -20.87 16.92 -12.01
CA LYS A 47 -21.31 15.69 -12.69
C LYS A 47 -20.70 14.48 -11.98
N LEU A 48 -21.53 13.52 -11.60
CA LEU A 48 -21.09 12.25 -11.03
C LEU A 48 -20.48 11.37 -12.12
N CYS A 49 -19.14 11.33 -12.17
CA CYS A 49 -18.38 10.62 -13.19
C CYS A 49 -18.05 9.17 -12.80
N SER A 50 -17.94 8.88 -11.50
CA SER A 50 -17.63 7.55 -11.02
C SER A 50 -18.29 7.28 -9.68
N ILE A 51 -18.80 6.07 -9.54
CA ILE A 51 -19.33 5.52 -8.30
C ILE A 51 -18.26 4.65 -7.66
N GLY A 52 -18.02 4.86 -6.37
CA GLY A 52 -17.13 4.01 -5.60
C GLY A 52 -17.77 2.66 -5.31
N ASP A 53 -17.26 1.60 -5.92
CA ASP A 53 -17.73 0.22 -5.75
C ASP A 53 -16.97 -0.52 -4.64
N CYS A 54 -15.70 -0.23 -4.47
CA CYS A 54 -14.85 -0.75 -3.40
C CYS A 54 -13.73 0.23 -3.07
N TYR A 55 -13.09 0.01 -1.94
CA TYR A 55 -11.83 0.68 -1.60
C TYR A 55 -10.79 -0.35 -1.18
N GLU A 56 -9.55 -0.03 -1.47
CA GLU A 56 -8.40 -0.80 -1.07
C GLU A 56 -7.54 0.01 -0.10
N ALA A 57 -6.90 -0.68 0.82
CA ALA A 57 -5.99 -0.08 1.77
C ALA A 57 -4.65 -0.80 1.69
N PHE A 58 -3.57 -0.05 1.72
CA PHE A 58 -2.23 -0.60 1.82
C PHE A 58 -1.55 -0.22 3.13
N GLY A 59 -0.62 -1.05 3.56
CA GLY A 59 0.12 -0.87 4.79
C GLY A 59 1.20 -1.92 4.94
N ILE A 60 1.40 -2.40 6.14
CA ILE A 60 2.30 -3.50 6.47
C ILE A 60 1.44 -4.66 6.97
N ILE A 61 1.38 -5.73 6.19
CA ILE A 61 0.73 -6.98 6.60
C ILE A 61 1.67 -7.71 7.53
N VAL A 62 1.15 -8.23 8.64
CA VAL A 62 1.93 -8.88 9.70
C VAL A 62 1.54 -10.34 9.85
N ASN A 63 2.52 -11.24 9.85
CA ASN A 63 2.34 -12.62 10.28
C ASN A 63 2.52 -12.71 11.80
N LYS A 64 1.40 -12.77 12.54
CA LYS A 64 1.41 -12.80 14.01
C LYS A 64 2.06 -14.07 14.59
N GLU A 65 1.99 -15.20 13.87
CA GLU A 65 2.66 -16.43 14.28
C GLU A 65 4.19 -16.26 14.29
N LEU A 66 4.76 -15.68 13.23
CA LEU A 66 6.20 -15.44 13.16
C LEU A 66 6.63 -14.33 14.11
N LEU A 67 5.80 -13.29 14.27
CA LEU A 67 6.06 -12.22 15.23
C LEU A 67 6.14 -12.79 16.66
N ALA A 68 5.22 -13.67 17.05
CA ALA A 68 5.23 -14.36 18.35
C ALA A 68 6.45 -15.29 18.51
N LYS A 69 6.85 -16.02 17.45
CA LYS A 69 8.07 -16.84 17.46
C LYS A 69 9.34 -16.00 17.68
N ALA A 70 9.35 -14.75 17.21
CA ALA A 70 10.42 -13.80 17.46
C ALA A 70 10.39 -13.20 18.89
N GLY A 71 9.33 -13.47 19.66
CA GLY A 71 9.15 -12.98 21.02
C GLY A 71 8.42 -11.65 21.14
N TYR A 72 7.68 -11.26 20.08
CA TYR A 72 6.93 -10.01 20.02
C TYR A 72 5.43 -10.25 19.77
N SER A 73 4.66 -9.19 19.98
CA SER A 73 3.23 -9.10 19.68
C SER A 73 2.92 -7.76 19.00
N LEU A 74 1.72 -7.60 18.46
CA LEU A 74 1.30 -6.33 17.85
C LEU A 74 1.30 -5.17 18.87
N SER A 75 1.08 -5.44 20.15
CA SER A 75 1.12 -4.42 21.20
C SER A 75 2.52 -3.84 21.46
N ASP A 76 3.56 -4.49 20.99
CA ASP A 76 4.93 -3.99 21.07
C ASP A 76 5.25 -2.96 19.97
N ILE A 77 4.34 -2.80 19.00
CA ILE A 77 4.49 -1.91 17.85
C ILE A 77 3.44 -0.80 17.94
N THR A 78 3.81 0.34 18.53
CA THR A 78 2.91 1.47 18.78
C THR A 78 3.25 2.72 17.98
N ASP A 79 4.49 2.78 17.47
CA ASP A 79 5.02 3.88 16.68
C ASP A 79 6.18 3.40 15.78
N PHE A 80 6.75 4.32 14.99
CA PHE A 80 7.87 4.00 14.12
C PHE A 80 9.11 3.52 14.89
N ALA A 81 9.39 4.06 16.05
CA ALA A 81 10.59 3.70 16.82
C ALA A 81 10.50 2.26 17.36
N SER A 82 9.33 1.87 17.86
CA SER A 82 9.06 0.50 18.31
C SER A 82 9.03 -0.49 17.14
N LEU A 83 8.41 -0.13 16.00
CA LEU A 83 8.46 -0.93 14.78
C LEU A 83 9.90 -1.15 14.33
N LYS A 84 10.70 -0.09 14.26
CA LYS A 84 12.10 -0.17 13.86
C LYS A 84 12.90 -1.11 14.76
N LYS A 85 12.74 -0.98 16.08
CA LYS A 85 13.40 -1.87 17.05
C LYS A 85 13.05 -3.34 16.82
N VAL A 86 11.76 -3.66 16.63
CA VAL A 86 11.29 -5.03 16.38
C VAL A 86 11.86 -5.57 15.07
N VAL A 87 11.80 -4.77 14.02
CA VAL A 87 12.29 -5.13 12.69
C VAL A 87 13.79 -5.39 12.69
N GLU A 88 14.60 -4.50 13.29
CA GLU A 88 16.06 -4.63 13.35
C GLU A 88 16.49 -5.83 14.21
N ASP A 89 15.79 -6.11 15.31
CA ASP A 89 16.07 -7.29 16.14
C ASP A 89 15.76 -8.60 15.40
N ILE A 90 14.61 -8.70 14.72
CA ILE A 90 14.25 -9.88 13.93
C ILE A 90 15.28 -10.11 12.83
N HIS A 91 15.62 -9.06 12.08
CA HIS A 91 16.63 -9.15 11.02
C HIS A 91 18.00 -9.64 11.56
N ALA A 92 18.45 -9.08 12.66
CA ALA A 92 19.71 -9.48 13.29
C ALA A 92 19.73 -10.96 13.71
N ARG A 93 18.58 -11.51 14.08
CA ARG A 93 18.40 -12.92 14.49
C ARG A 93 17.85 -13.82 13.38
N SER A 94 17.76 -13.35 12.13
CA SER A 94 17.09 -14.08 11.04
C SER A 94 17.63 -15.49 10.81
N LYS A 95 18.93 -15.70 10.98
CA LYS A 95 19.56 -17.03 10.88
C LYS A 95 19.14 -18.00 11.99
N GLU A 96 18.95 -17.49 13.18
CA GLU A 96 18.44 -18.26 14.34
C GLU A 96 16.98 -18.57 14.19
N LEU A 97 16.19 -17.57 13.78
CA LEU A 97 14.74 -17.68 13.64
C LEU A 97 14.31 -18.49 12.41
N GLY A 98 15.13 -18.54 11.36
CA GLY A 98 14.80 -19.19 10.09
C GLY A 98 13.89 -18.36 9.18
N PHE A 99 13.66 -17.08 9.50
CA PHE A 99 12.91 -16.11 8.71
C PHE A 99 13.45 -14.71 8.96
N ASP A 100 13.15 -13.78 8.05
CA ASP A 100 13.61 -12.39 8.16
C ASP A 100 12.48 -11.44 8.62
N ALA A 101 12.82 -10.16 8.81
CA ALA A 101 11.85 -9.15 9.19
C ALA A 101 10.91 -8.81 8.04
N PHE A 102 11.42 -8.20 6.95
CA PHE A 102 10.62 -7.82 5.79
C PHE A 102 10.79 -8.77 4.61
N THR A 103 9.73 -8.89 3.82
CA THR A 103 9.82 -9.43 2.46
C THR A 103 10.71 -8.55 1.60
N SER A 104 11.34 -9.14 0.61
CA SER A 104 12.21 -8.44 -0.32
C SER A 104 11.37 -7.72 -1.39
N SER A 105 11.70 -6.47 -1.68
CA SER A 105 11.11 -5.71 -2.77
C SER A 105 12.22 -5.08 -3.59
N GLY A 106 12.31 -5.47 -4.86
CA GLY A 106 13.34 -4.96 -5.77
C GLY A 106 12.93 -3.63 -6.42
N MET A 107 13.90 -3.03 -7.11
CA MET A 107 13.68 -1.82 -7.94
C MET A 107 13.28 -2.17 -9.38
N ASP A 108 12.94 -3.42 -9.65
CA ASP A 108 12.41 -3.88 -10.92
C ASP A 108 10.98 -3.39 -11.17
N GLY A 109 10.49 -3.54 -12.41
CA GLY A 109 9.16 -3.06 -12.80
C GLY A 109 7.98 -3.77 -12.13
N SER A 110 8.20 -4.93 -11.48
CA SER A 110 7.13 -5.70 -10.84
C SER A 110 6.97 -5.38 -9.34
N SER A 111 7.99 -4.87 -8.67
CA SER A 111 7.97 -4.67 -7.21
C SER A 111 8.29 -3.24 -6.74
N SER A 112 8.93 -2.42 -7.58
CA SER A 112 9.32 -1.04 -7.23
C SER A 112 8.14 -0.11 -6.89
N TRP A 113 6.94 -0.42 -7.33
CA TRP A 113 5.72 0.35 -7.03
C TRP A 113 5.42 0.44 -5.52
N ARG A 114 5.93 -0.49 -4.71
CA ARG A 114 5.84 -0.40 -3.24
C ARG A 114 6.52 0.84 -2.70
N PHE A 115 7.61 1.25 -3.29
CA PHE A 115 8.36 2.46 -2.93
C PHE A 115 7.84 3.70 -3.65
N THR A 116 7.66 3.62 -4.96
CA THR A 116 7.27 4.77 -5.79
C THR A 116 5.79 5.10 -5.69
N GLY A 117 4.94 4.11 -5.55
CA GLY A 117 3.50 4.24 -5.37
C GLY A 117 3.12 4.40 -3.89
N HIS A 118 3.21 3.35 -3.11
CA HIS A 118 2.67 3.35 -1.75
C HIS A 118 3.43 4.27 -0.81
N LEU A 119 4.73 4.08 -0.70
CA LEU A 119 5.53 4.83 0.27
C LEU A 119 5.64 6.31 -0.07
N ALA A 120 5.86 6.64 -1.34
CA ALA A 120 5.91 8.03 -1.78
C ALA A 120 4.54 8.71 -1.64
N ASN A 121 3.45 8.01 -2.00
CA ASN A 121 2.10 8.54 -1.85
C ASN A 121 1.73 8.82 -0.40
N ALA A 122 2.18 8.01 0.56
CA ALA A 122 1.93 8.29 1.98
C ALA A 122 2.57 9.63 2.39
N ALA A 123 3.83 9.87 2.03
CA ALA A 123 4.52 11.13 2.32
C ALA A 123 3.83 12.33 1.66
N LEU A 124 3.45 12.20 0.39
CA LEU A 124 2.75 13.26 -0.37
C LEU A 124 1.34 13.52 0.16
N PHE A 125 0.63 12.49 0.58
CA PHE A 125 -0.71 12.64 1.17
C PHE A 125 -0.67 13.47 2.45
N TYR A 126 0.27 13.19 3.35
CA TYR A 126 0.41 13.95 4.59
C TYR A 126 0.81 15.40 4.35
N GLU A 127 1.70 15.66 3.39
CA GLU A 127 2.03 17.03 2.97
C GLU A 127 0.79 17.74 2.40
N ALA A 128 0.07 17.08 1.47
CA ALA A 128 -1.14 17.61 0.87
C ALA A 128 -2.22 17.95 1.91
N ARG A 129 -2.43 17.05 2.87
CA ARG A 129 -3.38 17.24 3.96
C ARG A 129 -3.03 18.46 4.82
N ASP A 130 -1.77 18.56 5.23
CA ASP A 130 -1.30 19.59 6.13
C ASP A 130 -1.22 20.97 5.46
N ASP A 131 -0.97 20.98 4.15
CA ASP A 131 -0.87 22.21 3.34
C ASP A 131 -2.20 22.57 2.63
N GLY A 132 -3.25 21.72 2.80
CA GLY A 132 -4.62 22.03 2.40
C GLY A 132 -4.92 21.89 0.90
N TRP A 133 -4.13 21.09 0.15
CA TRP A 133 -4.35 20.89 -1.30
C TRP A 133 -4.88 19.51 -1.70
N THR A 134 -5.41 18.72 -0.74
CA THR A 134 -6.02 17.41 -1.03
C THR A 134 -7.27 17.49 -1.90
N ALA A 135 -8.02 18.59 -1.80
CA ALA A 135 -9.27 18.81 -2.53
C ALA A 135 -9.19 19.96 -3.53
N GLY A 136 -8.01 20.51 -3.77
CA GLY A 136 -7.80 21.67 -4.64
C GLY A 136 -6.81 21.43 -5.78
N PRO A 137 -6.46 22.47 -6.52
CA PRO A 137 -5.41 22.40 -7.52
C PRO A 137 -4.11 21.93 -6.90
N GLN A 138 -3.46 20.97 -7.51
CA GLN A 138 -2.15 20.51 -7.04
C GLN A 138 -1.09 21.62 -7.23
N PRO A 139 -0.17 21.79 -6.27
CA PRO A 139 0.91 22.75 -6.41
C PRO A 139 1.85 22.34 -7.53
N ALA A 140 2.52 23.32 -8.14
CA ALA A 140 3.52 23.07 -9.17
C ALA A 140 4.75 22.32 -8.65
N THR A 141 5.02 22.42 -7.35
CA THR A 141 6.13 21.76 -6.66
C THR A 141 5.69 21.32 -5.26
N ILE A 142 6.29 20.23 -4.78
CA ILE A 142 6.17 19.78 -3.39
C ILE A 142 7.26 20.42 -2.54
N THR A 143 7.04 20.53 -1.23
CA THR A 143 8.01 21.08 -0.28
C THR A 143 8.97 20.02 0.25
N GLY A 144 8.56 18.76 0.21
CA GLY A 144 9.33 17.66 0.78
C GLY A 144 9.22 17.55 2.30
N LYS A 145 8.16 18.07 2.88
CA LYS A 145 7.90 18.14 4.34
C LYS A 145 8.07 16.77 5.03
N TYR A 146 7.70 15.69 4.36
CA TYR A 146 7.77 14.33 4.89
C TYR A 146 8.86 13.45 4.23
N LEU A 147 9.89 14.07 3.62
CA LEU A 147 10.96 13.35 2.95
C LEU A 147 11.78 12.47 3.92
N ASP A 148 12.03 12.96 5.13
CA ASP A 148 12.74 12.17 6.15
C ASP A 148 11.91 10.95 6.61
N ASN A 149 10.60 11.09 6.70
CA ASN A 149 9.71 9.96 7.02
C ASN A 149 9.72 8.92 5.89
N PHE A 150 9.65 9.38 4.64
CA PHE A 150 9.80 8.51 3.47
C PHE A 150 11.13 7.75 3.50
N LYS A 151 12.24 8.47 3.73
CA LYS A 151 13.57 7.88 3.82
C LYS A 151 13.67 6.85 4.95
N ASN A 152 13.14 7.16 6.12
CA ASN A 152 13.18 6.25 7.27
C ASN A 152 12.45 4.93 6.99
N LEU A 153 11.28 4.99 6.35
CA LEU A 153 10.54 3.79 5.95
C LEU A 153 11.25 3.03 4.82
N TRP A 154 11.79 3.75 3.85
CA TRP A 154 12.62 3.16 2.80
C TRP A 154 13.79 2.38 3.38
N ASP A 155 14.57 3.02 4.24
CA ASP A 155 15.73 2.40 4.88
C ASP A 155 15.30 1.18 5.73
N LEU A 156 14.16 1.26 6.40
CA LEU A 156 13.64 0.15 7.19
C LEU A 156 13.38 -1.09 6.32
N TYR A 157 12.78 -0.92 5.15
CA TYR A 157 12.47 -2.04 4.26
C TYR A 157 13.73 -2.64 3.64
N ILE A 158 14.59 -1.81 3.04
CA ILE A 158 15.72 -2.30 2.26
C ILE A 158 16.87 -2.86 3.09
N ASN A 159 16.98 -2.43 4.36
CA ASN A 159 18.05 -2.89 5.23
C ASN A 159 17.68 -4.08 6.09
N ASN A 160 16.41 -4.49 6.12
CA ASN A 160 15.92 -5.53 7.02
C ASN A 160 15.12 -6.62 6.29
N SER A 161 15.55 -6.99 5.09
CA SER A 161 15.07 -8.13 4.31
C SER A 161 16.18 -9.13 4.06
N ALA A 162 15.83 -10.32 3.56
CA ALA A 162 16.77 -11.42 3.31
C ALA A 162 17.89 -11.07 2.32
N TYR A 163 17.65 -10.11 1.44
CA TYR A 163 18.60 -9.70 0.41
C TYR A 163 19.20 -8.32 0.72
N SER A 164 20.47 -8.12 0.34
CA SER A 164 21.16 -6.85 0.55
C SER A 164 20.54 -5.73 -0.31
N PRO A 165 20.68 -4.45 0.11
CA PRO A 165 20.24 -3.32 -0.70
C PRO A 165 20.81 -3.31 -2.12
N ALA A 166 22.08 -3.73 -2.29
CA ALA A 166 22.70 -3.83 -3.61
C ALA A 166 22.02 -4.89 -4.50
N SER A 167 21.61 -6.02 -3.91
CA SER A 167 20.86 -7.06 -4.64
C SER A 167 19.45 -6.57 -5.00
N LEU A 168 18.76 -5.88 -4.08
CA LEU A 168 17.44 -5.33 -4.30
C LEU A 168 17.42 -4.28 -5.43
N ALA A 169 18.52 -3.54 -5.62
CA ALA A 169 18.63 -2.54 -6.68
C ALA A 169 18.62 -3.14 -8.10
N THR A 170 18.96 -4.41 -8.27
CA THR A 170 19.14 -5.05 -9.58
C THR A 170 18.29 -6.29 -9.80
N GLY A 171 17.67 -6.85 -8.76
CA GLY A 171 16.89 -8.07 -8.82
C GLY A 171 15.39 -7.85 -8.72
N GLY A 172 14.61 -8.79 -9.29
CA GLY A 172 13.19 -8.95 -9.04
C GLY A 172 12.97 -9.99 -7.95
N TYR A 173 12.03 -9.74 -7.05
CA TYR A 173 11.73 -10.60 -5.91
C TYR A 173 10.24 -10.85 -5.79
N ASP A 174 9.88 -12.07 -5.43
CA ASP A 174 8.50 -12.49 -5.19
C ASP A 174 8.17 -12.35 -3.70
N ALA A 175 7.84 -11.13 -3.31
CA ALA A 175 7.52 -10.78 -1.92
C ALA A 175 6.26 -11.51 -1.41
N GLU A 176 5.27 -11.77 -2.28
CA GLU A 176 4.08 -12.54 -1.94
C GLU A 176 4.46 -13.97 -1.55
N ALA A 177 5.28 -14.63 -2.40
CA ALA A 177 5.73 -15.98 -2.10
C ALA A 177 6.63 -16.06 -0.86
N GLU A 178 7.50 -15.07 -0.62
CA GLU A 178 8.31 -15.00 0.59
C GLU A 178 7.41 -14.94 1.85
N PHE A 179 6.41 -14.08 1.86
CA PHE A 179 5.48 -13.97 2.98
C PHE A 179 4.60 -15.22 3.11
N GLY A 180 4.01 -15.69 2.01
CA GLY A 180 3.16 -16.88 1.96
C GLY A 180 3.87 -18.15 2.44
N LYS A 181 5.18 -18.27 2.16
CA LYS A 181 6.04 -19.37 2.63
C LYS A 181 6.60 -19.14 4.04
N LYS A 182 6.14 -18.14 4.75
CA LYS A 182 6.57 -17.81 6.11
C LYS A 182 8.08 -17.51 6.22
N GLN A 183 8.62 -16.82 5.22
CA GLN A 183 10.03 -16.42 5.20
C GLN A 183 10.26 -15.01 5.75
N ALA A 184 9.18 -14.24 5.98
CA ALA A 184 9.24 -12.90 6.57
C ALA A 184 8.04 -12.63 7.46
N VAL A 185 8.23 -11.76 8.47
CA VAL A 185 7.20 -11.34 9.42
C VAL A 185 6.32 -10.25 8.83
N PHE A 186 6.91 -9.32 8.09
CA PHE A 186 6.27 -8.10 7.59
C PHE A 186 6.28 -8.05 6.07
N TYR A 187 5.12 -7.70 5.50
CA TYR A 187 4.92 -7.58 4.05
C TYR A 187 4.24 -6.24 3.72
N GLN A 188 4.95 -5.34 3.07
CA GLN A 188 4.37 -4.10 2.59
C GLN A 188 3.54 -4.39 1.34
N ASN A 189 2.22 -4.39 1.50
CA ASN A 189 1.25 -4.57 0.43
C ASN A 189 -0.13 -4.09 0.89
N GLY A 190 -1.23 -4.59 0.33
CA GLY A 190 -2.57 -4.18 0.68
C GLY A 190 -3.53 -5.35 0.92
N ASN A 191 -4.76 -4.99 1.29
CA ASN A 191 -5.81 -5.94 1.63
C ASN A 191 -6.23 -6.85 0.45
N TRP A 192 -5.90 -6.53 -0.79
CA TRP A 192 -6.08 -7.40 -1.96
C TRP A 192 -5.27 -8.70 -1.90
N GLU A 193 -4.21 -8.76 -1.09
CA GLU A 193 -3.39 -9.96 -0.89
C GLU A 193 -4.07 -11.04 -0.05
N PHE A 194 -5.15 -10.71 0.66
CA PHE A 194 -5.80 -11.60 1.62
C PHE A 194 -6.18 -12.96 1.00
N ASP A 195 -6.76 -12.95 -0.19
CA ASP A 195 -7.16 -14.18 -0.88
C ASP A 195 -5.96 -15.01 -1.32
N ALA A 196 -4.91 -14.40 -1.85
CA ALA A 196 -3.69 -15.10 -2.21
C ALA A 196 -3.04 -15.74 -0.97
N LEU A 197 -2.89 -14.98 0.11
CA LEU A 197 -2.25 -15.45 1.34
C LEU A 197 -3.05 -16.59 2.01
N THR A 198 -4.37 -16.50 2.03
CA THR A 198 -5.20 -17.49 2.72
C THR A 198 -5.57 -18.69 1.86
N LYS A 199 -5.91 -18.49 0.57
CA LYS A 199 -6.38 -19.56 -0.32
C LYS A 199 -5.23 -20.24 -1.07
N THR A 200 -4.22 -19.51 -1.52
CA THR A 200 -3.09 -20.09 -2.28
C THR A 200 -2.01 -20.61 -1.34
N TYR A 201 -1.61 -19.82 -0.35
CA TYR A 201 -0.56 -20.20 0.60
C TYR A 201 -1.09 -20.88 1.87
N GLY A 202 -2.39 -20.85 2.10
CA GLY A 202 -3.02 -21.52 3.25
C GLY A 202 -2.67 -20.93 4.61
N LEU A 203 -2.34 -19.64 4.66
CA LEU A 203 -2.12 -18.95 5.93
C LEU A 203 -3.45 -18.83 6.68
N ASP A 204 -3.40 -19.05 7.99
CA ASP A 204 -4.56 -18.86 8.85
C ASP A 204 -4.92 -17.37 8.91
N PRO A 205 -6.14 -16.96 8.52
CA PRO A 205 -6.59 -15.58 8.61
C PRO A 205 -6.42 -14.96 10.00
N GLU A 206 -6.61 -15.77 11.06
CA GLU A 206 -6.44 -15.30 12.43
C GLU A 206 -5.00 -14.91 12.77
N ASN A 207 -4.03 -15.36 11.98
CA ASN A 207 -2.62 -15.02 12.12
C ASN A 207 -2.18 -13.84 11.25
N LEU A 208 -3.10 -13.23 10.50
CA LEU A 208 -2.84 -12.02 9.71
C LEU A 208 -3.34 -10.77 10.43
N ALA A 209 -2.61 -9.67 10.27
CA ALA A 209 -2.99 -8.34 10.74
C ALA A 209 -2.45 -7.27 9.80
#